data_a6a65fd67c8d182bc07e8afc05481f09
#
_entry.id   a6a65fd67c8d182bc07e8afc05481f09
#
_cell.length_a   1.000
_cell.length_b   1.000
_cell.length_c   1.000
_cell.angle_alpha   90.00
_cell.angle_beta   90.00
_cell.angle_gamma   90.00
#
_symmetry.space_group_name_H-M   'P 1'
#
loop_
_entity.id
_entity.type
_entity.pdbx_description
1 polymer ?
#
loop_
_entity_poly.entity_id
_entity_poly.type
_entity_poly.pdbx_seq_one_letter_code
_entity_poly.pdbx_strand_id
1 'polypeptide(L)'
;MLQGKHVVLGVTGSIAAYKIASLASMLKKQAADVTVIMTQNATNFINPITFESLTGNKCLVDTFDRNFQHSVEHVSLAKQTDVFLVAPASANVIAKAAHGLADDMLTTTLLACQCPKIIAPAMNTRMYQNPVVQNNMKLLQSYGMEVISPATGYLACGDTGEGKMPEPELLLEYIIKALRPRDMEGLRLLVTAGPTMEKIDPVRYISNHSTGKMGYAIARAAMMRGAVVTLVTGKTNLMPPMGVETIGITSAADMAQAVKERAGEQDIIIKAAAVADYRPKDTSDEKIKKKESELSITLERTEDILGFLGAHKKKGQFLCGFSMETENMLENSRTKLEKKNLDLIVANSLKEQGAGFGTDTNIVTLLSGKETLQLPILSKEEVADRLLDYILDHRTAPE
;
A
#
# COMPACT_ATOMS: atom_id res chain seq x y z
N MET A 1 -5.41 1.00 13.09
CA MET A 1 -6.20 1.09 11.84
C MET A 1 -7.47 0.24 11.84
N LEU A 2 -7.47 -0.94 12.48
CA LEU A 2 -8.61 -1.86 12.47
C LEU A 2 -9.40 -1.91 13.79
N GLN A 3 -9.12 -1.02 14.73
CA GLN A 3 -9.81 -0.95 16.01
C GLN A 3 -11.33 -0.76 15.81
N GLY A 4 -12.12 -1.64 16.44
CA GLY A 4 -13.57 -1.61 16.34
C GLY A 4 -14.14 -2.15 15.01
N LYS A 5 -13.29 -2.65 14.10
CA LYS A 5 -13.72 -3.29 12.86
C LYS A 5 -13.93 -4.78 13.04
N HIS A 6 -15.04 -5.30 12.52
CA HIS A 6 -15.37 -6.71 12.54
C HIS A 6 -15.02 -7.38 11.21
N VAL A 7 -14.04 -8.27 11.24
CA VAL A 7 -13.52 -9.00 10.08
C VAL A 7 -13.97 -10.45 10.14
N VAL A 8 -14.64 -10.92 9.09
CA VAL A 8 -14.99 -12.35 8.97
C VAL A 8 -14.02 -13.02 8.01
N LEU A 9 -13.42 -14.12 8.47
CA LEU A 9 -12.54 -14.98 7.69
C LEU A 9 -13.26 -16.29 7.35
N GLY A 10 -13.54 -16.50 6.07
CA GLY A 10 -14.12 -17.75 5.55
C GLY A 10 -13.01 -18.69 5.12
N VAL A 11 -12.83 -19.80 5.83
CA VAL A 11 -11.75 -20.78 5.56
C VAL A 11 -12.33 -22.02 4.90
N THR A 12 -11.78 -22.39 3.73
CA THR A 12 -12.27 -23.53 2.95
C THR A 12 -11.23 -24.65 2.84
N GLY A 13 -11.63 -25.81 2.32
CA GLY A 13 -10.83 -27.03 2.26
C GLY A 13 -9.62 -26.89 1.32
N SER A 14 -8.52 -26.39 1.81
CA SER A 14 -7.24 -26.29 1.14
C SER A 14 -6.10 -26.39 2.13
N ILE A 15 -4.97 -26.97 1.72
CA ILE A 15 -3.76 -27.00 2.54
C ILE A 15 -3.32 -25.60 3.01
N ALA A 16 -3.60 -24.56 2.23
CA ALA A 16 -3.27 -23.17 2.57
C ALA A 16 -4.03 -22.62 3.79
N ALA A 17 -5.01 -23.36 4.34
CA ALA A 17 -5.77 -22.95 5.53
C ALA A 17 -4.89 -22.63 6.74
N TYR A 18 -3.73 -23.31 6.90
CA TYR A 18 -2.81 -23.04 8.00
C TYR A 18 -2.28 -21.59 8.03
N LYS A 19 -2.15 -20.95 6.86
CA LYS A 19 -1.67 -19.56 6.77
C LYS A 19 -2.67 -18.57 7.36
N ILE A 20 -3.95 -18.90 7.39
CA ILE A 20 -5.00 -18.01 7.91
C ILE A 20 -4.91 -17.85 9.43
N ALA A 21 -4.32 -18.81 10.13
CA ALA A 21 -3.99 -18.64 11.54
C ALA A 21 -3.04 -17.45 11.78
N SER A 22 -2.04 -17.28 10.90
CA SER A 22 -1.14 -16.12 10.94
C SER A 22 -1.90 -14.81 10.66
N LEU A 23 -2.75 -14.79 9.64
CA LEU A 23 -3.58 -13.63 9.32
C LEU A 23 -4.51 -13.25 10.49
N ALA A 24 -5.18 -14.22 11.11
CA ALA A 24 -6.03 -13.99 12.28
C ALA A 24 -5.24 -13.32 13.42
N SER A 25 -4.03 -13.82 13.70
CA SER A 25 -3.13 -13.21 14.69
C SER A 25 -2.72 -11.78 14.32
N MET A 26 -2.43 -11.52 13.04
CA MET A 26 -2.07 -10.17 12.56
C MET A 26 -3.25 -9.18 12.71
N LEU A 27 -4.46 -9.60 12.40
CA LEU A 27 -5.68 -8.80 12.57
C LEU A 27 -5.94 -8.47 14.04
N LYS A 28 -5.81 -9.44 14.94
CA LYS A 28 -5.95 -9.23 16.39
C LYS A 28 -4.91 -8.26 16.94
N LYS A 29 -3.66 -8.31 16.47
CA LYS A 29 -2.62 -7.34 16.83
C LYS A 29 -2.97 -5.90 16.40
N GLN A 30 -3.82 -5.74 15.39
CA GLN A 30 -4.36 -4.44 14.96
C GLN A 30 -5.68 -4.08 15.64
N ALA A 31 -6.05 -4.79 16.71
CA ALA A 31 -7.28 -4.59 17.48
C ALA A 31 -8.58 -4.79 16.68
N ALA A 32 -8.56 -5.60 15.62
CA ALA A 32 -9.77 -6.04 14.93
C ALA A 32 -10.53 -7.06 15.78
N ASP A 33 -11.86 -7.05 15.67
CA ASP A 33 -12.69 -8.18 16.08
C ASP A 33 -12.75 -9.18 14.93
N VAL A 34 -12.37 -10.45 15.18
CA VAL A 34 -12.20 -11.46 14.13
C VAL A 34 -13.07 -12.67 14.42
N THR A 35 -13.98 -12.98 13.51
CA THR A 35 -14.77 -14.23 13.52
C THR A 35 -14.32 -15.12 12.37
N VAL A 36 -14.14 -16.41 12.64
CA VAL A 36 -13.76 -17.39 11.62
C VAL A 36 -14.92 -18.34 11.34
N ILE A 37 -15.25 -18.50 10.06
CA ILE A 37 -16.20 -19.50 9.58
C ILE A 37 -15.44 -20.52 8.75
N MET A 38 -15.58 -21.80 9.07
CA MET A 38 -14.94 -22.88 8.34
C MET A 38 -15.96 -23.73 7.61
N THR A 39 -15.64 -24.14 6.39
CA THR A 39 -16.38 -25.25 5.79
C THR A 39 -16.02 -26.55 6.47
N GLN A 40 -16.90 -27.54 6.43
CA GLN A 40 -16.62 -28.88 6.98
C GLN A 40 -15.32 -29.47 6.41
N ASN A 41 -15.05 -29.24 5.12
CA ASN A 41 -13.81 -29.72 4.49
C ASN A 41 -12.55 -29.00 5.03
N ALA A 42 -12.66 -27.76 5.52
CA ALA A 42 -11.53 -27.05 6.09
C ALA A 42 -11.04 -27.68 7.39
N THR A 43 -11.92 -28.28 8.16
CA THR A 43 -11.58 -28.94 9.45
C THR A 43 -10.61 -30.12 9.30
N ASN A 44 -10.49 -30.67 8.07
CA ASN A 44 -9.48 -31.70 7.78
C ASN A 44 -8.05 -31.15 7.64
N PHE A 45 -7.88 -29.84 7.49
CA PHE A 45 -6.58 -29.19 7.29
C PHE A 45 -6.10 -28.43 8.53
N ILE A 46 -7.05 -27.87 9.30
CA ILE A 46 -6.77 -27.12 10.53
C ILE A 46 -7.95 -27.26 11.48
N ASN A 47 -7.68 -27.38 12.77
CA ASN A 47 -8.71 -27.55 13.77
C ASN A 47 -9.35 -26.19 14.16
N PRO A 48 -10.69 -26.09 14.31
CA PRO A 48 -11.39 -24.88 14.77
C PRO A 48 -10.80 -24.25 16.04
N ILE A 49 -10.35 -25.06 17.02
CA ILE A 49 -9.74 -24.60 18.26
C ILE A 49 -8.52 -23.68 18.03
N THR A 50 -7.80 -23.85 16.90
CA THR A 50 -6.69 -22.97 16.56
C THR A 50 -7.17 -21.52 16.38
N PHE A 51 -8.28 -21.33 15.69
CA PHE A 51 -8.84 -20.00 15.47
C PHE A 51 -9.49 -19.44 16.74
N GLU A 52 -10.19 -20.26 17.50
CA GLU A 52 -10.78 -19.85 18.78
C GLU A 52 -9.73 -19.34 19.75
N SER A 53 -8.59 -20.04 19.87
CA SER A 53 -7.46 -19.64 20.71
C SER A 53 -6.81 -18.32 20.26
N LEU A 54 -6.78 -18.05 18.95
CA LEU A 54 -6.17 -16.84 18.40
C LEU A 54 -7.09 -15.62 18.44
N THR A 55 -8.38 -15.81 18.20
CA THR A 55 -9.35 -14.72 18.07
C THR A 55 -10.08 -14.42 19.38
N GLY A 56 -10.21 -15.39 20.26
CA GLY A 56 -11.07 -15.31 21.44
C GLY A 56 -12.57 -15.46 21.11
N ASN A 57 -12.92 -15.73 19.85
CA ASN A 57 -14.28 -15.95 19.38
C ASN A 57 -14.48 -17.41 18.97
N LYS A 58 -15.73 -17.89 19.08
CA LYS A 58 -16.11 -19.21 18.58
C LYS A 58 -15.85 -19.31 17.07
N CYS A 59 -15.27 -20.42 16.63
CA CYS A 59 -15.14 -20.76 15.22
C CYS A 59 -16.42 -21.46 14.73
N LEU A 60 -17.06 -20.89 13.72
CA LEU A 60 -18.35 -21.38 13.22
C LEU A 60 -18.14 -22.40 12.10
N VAL A 61 -18.73 -23.58 12.24
CA VAL A 61 -18.64 -24.66 11.24
C VAL A 61 -20.02 -25.12 10.79
N ASP A 62 -20.95 -25.32 11.73
CA ASP A 62 -22.29 -25.82 11.47
C ASP A 62 -23.31 -24.69 11.49
N THR A 63 -24.17 -24.64 10.49
CA THR A 63 -25.29 -23.69 10.41
C THR A 63 -26.34 -23.91 11.48
N PHE A 64 -26.51 -25.14 11.95
CA PHE A 64 -27.55 -25.58 12.86
C PHE A 64 -27.00 -26.03 14.22
N ASP A 65 -25.87 -25.45 14.67
CA ASP A 65 -25.36 -25.72 16.01
C ASP A 65 -26.38 -25.27 17.05
N ARG A 66 -26.83 -26.24 17.88
CA ARG A 66 -27.91 -26.03 18.89
C ARG A 66 -27.44 -25.29 20.14
N ASN A 67 -26.15 -24.99 20.26
CA ASN A 67 -25.60 -24.24 21.40
C ASN A 67 -25.58 -22.72 21.14
N PHE A 68 -26.50 -22.20 20.34
CA PHE A 68 -26.59 -20.78 20.04
C PHE A 68 -27.55 -20.02 20.97
N GLN A 69 -27.27 -18.74 21.16
CA GLN A 69 -28.13 -17.81 21.91
C GLN A 69 -29.18 -17.20 20.95
N HIS A 70 -30.44 -17.61 21.04
CA HIS A 70 -31.67 -16.99 20.52
C HIS A 70 -31.70 -16.08 19.29
N SER A 71 -30.63 -15.97 18.49
CA SER A 71 -30.55 -15.22 17.22
C SER A 71 -30.07 -16.11 16.07
N VAL A 72 -30.56 -15.83 14.87
CA VAL A 72 -30.10 -16.53 13.66
C VAL A 72 -28.66 -16.08 13.40
N GLU A 73 -27.69 -16.92 13.75
CA GLU A 73 -26.25 -16.57 13.88
C GLU A 73 -25.68 -15.96 12.61
N HIS A 74 -25.94 -16.55 11.43
CA HIS A 74 -25.47 -16.04 10.16
C HIS A 74 -26.04 -14.64 9.80
N VAL A 75 -27.30 -14.34 10.22
CA VAL A 75 -27.91 -13.02 9.99
C VAL A 75 -27.32 -11.98 10.94
N SER A 76 -27.13 -12.33 12.21
CA SER A 76 -26.52 -11.43 13.19
C SER A 76 -25.08 -11.09 12.79
N LEU A 77 -24.30 -12.09 12.42
CA LEU A 77 -22.93 -11.93 11.97
C LEU A 77 -22.85 -11.08 10.69
N ALA A 78 -23.72 -11.35 9.71
CA ALA A 78 -23.76 -10.59 8.46
C ALA A 78 -24.00 -9.09 8.66
N LYS A 79 -24.82 -8.70 9.67
CA LYS A 79 -25.10 -7.29 9.99
C LYS A 79 -23.93 -6.58 10.67
N GLN A 80 -23.08 -7.29 11.39
CA GLN A 80 -21.95 -6.73 12.14
C GLN A 80 -20.65 -6.70 11.35
N THR A 81 -20.58 -7.44 10.24
CA THR A 81 -19.37 -7.62 9.46
C THR A 81 -19.04 -6.36 8.66
N ASP A 82 -17.85 -5.79 8.86
CA ASP A 82 -17.31 -4.68 8.06
C ASP A 82 -16.64 -5.17 6.79
N VAL A 83 -16.00 -6.36 6.80
CA VAL A 83 -15.37 -6.98 5.62
C VAL A 83 -15.37 -8.50 5.75
N PHE A 84 -15.62 -9.20 4.64
CA PHE A 84 -15.61 -10.66 4.56
C PHE A 84 -14.50 -11.12 3.59
N LEU A 85 -13.50 -11.83 4.09
CA LEU A 85 -12.46 -12.46 3.28
C LEU A 85 -12.67 -13.98 3.25
N VAL A 86 -12.80 -14.55 2.06
CA VAL A 86 -12.76 -16.02 1.86
C VAL A 86 -11.34 -16.40 1.44
N ALA A 87 -10.59 -16.99 2.36
CA ALA A 87 -9.21 -17.41 2.16
C ALA A 87 -8.86 -18.64 3.04
N PRO A 88 -8.31 -19.69 2.46
CA PRO A 88 -8.24 -19.97 1.03
C PRO A 88 -9.63 -20.18 0.43
N ALA A 89 -9.88 -19.71 -0.81
CA ALA A 89 -11.11 -19.96 -1.54
C ALA A 89 -10.91 -21.14 -2.52
N SER A 90 -11.52 -22.27 -2.21
CA SER A 90 -11.52 -23.44 -3.09
C SER A 90 -12.43 -23.23 -4.30
N ALA A 91 -12.16 -23.94 -5.41
CA ALA A 91 -13.01 -23.90 -6.60
C ALA A 91 -14.48 -24.21 -6.29
N ASN A 92 -14.76 -25.11 -5.34
CA ASN A 92 -16.11 -25.44 -4.90
C ASN A 92 -16.83 -24.22 -4.30
N VAL A 93 -16.18 -23.51 -3.34
CA VAL A 93 -16.80 -22.36 -2.69
C VAL A 93 -16.92 -21.18 -3.65
N ILE A 94 -15.95 -20.97 -4.55
CA ILE A 94 -16.05 -19.99 -5.65
C ILE A 94 -17.27 -20.26 -6.52
N ALA A 95 -17.50 -21.51 -6.91
CA ALA A 95 -18.67 -21.89 -7.71
C ALA A 95 -19.98 -21.69 -6.94
N LYS A 96 -20.05 -22.10 -5.67
CA LYS A 96 -21.22 -21.87 -4.82
C LYS A 96 -21.55 -20.39 -4.68
N ALA A 97 -20.57 -19.57 -4.35
CA ALA A 97 -20.75 -18.12 -4.22
C ALA A 97 -21.20 -17.47 -5.54
N ALA A 98 -20.63 -17.88 -6.69
CA ALA A 98 -20.99 -17.36 -7.99
C ALA A 98 -22.45 -17.66 -8.40
N HIS A 99 -22.99 -18.78 -7.92
CA HIS A 99 -24.35 -19.22 -8.26
C HIS A 99 -25.37 -19.13 -7.12
N GLY A 100 -25.00 -18.49 -5.99
CA GLY A 100 -25.89 -18.25 -4.87
C GLY A 100 -26.27 -19.52 -4.09
N LEU A 101 -25.45 -20.57 -4.12
CA LEU A 101 -25.63 -21.77 -3.33
C LEU A 101 -25.21 -21.52 -1.89
N ALA A 102 -26.15 -21.67 -0.95
CA ALA A 102 -25.98 -21.35 0.48
C ALA A 102 -26.37 -22.59 1.33
N ASP A 103 -25.57 -23.65 1.21
CA ASP A 103 -25.82 -24.96 1.84
C ASP A 103 -24.94 -25.23 3.07
N ASP A 104 -24.10 -24.27 3.46
CA ASP A 104 -23.25 -24.31 4.66
C ASP A 104 -23.19 -22.94 5.35
N MET A 105 -22.65 -22.88 6.57
CA MET A 105 -22.55 -21.65 7.35
C MET A 105 -21.79 -20.54 6.64
N LEU A 106 -20.69 -20.88 5.93
CA LEU A 106 -19.87 -19.91 5.22
C LEU A 106 -20.64 -19.28 4.05
N THR A 107 -21.20 -20.09 3.17
CA THR A 107 -21.90 -19.62 1.97
C THR A 107 -23.20 -18.90 2.32
N THR A 108 -23.92 -19.34 3.35
CA THR A 108 -25.11 -18.66 3.86
C THR A 108 -24.77 -17.27 4.41
N THR A 109 -23.73 -17.14 5.24
CA THR A 109 -23.29 -15.86 5.77
C THR A 109 -22.76 -14.94 4.67
N LEU A 110 -21.95 -15.47 3.74
CA LEU A 110 -21.42 -14.72 2.62
C LEU A 110 -22.54 -14.11 1.75
N LEU A 111 -23.61 -14.87 1.51
CA LEU A 111 -24.76 -14.40 0.73
C LEU A 111 -25.55 -13.32 1.48
N ALA A 112 -25.67 -13.41 2.81
CA ALA A 112 -26.40 -12.47 3.65
C ALA A 112 -25.64 -11.15 3.89
N CYS A 113 -24.31 -11.14 3.81
CA CYS A 113 -23.48 -9.96 4.05
C CYS A 113 -23.65 -8.90 2.94
N GLN A 114 -23.68 -7.61 3.37
CA GLN A 114 -23.66 -6.45 2.46
C GLN A 114 -22.29 -5.75 2.43
N CYS A 115 -21.37 -6.13 3.31
CA CYS A 115 -20.02 -5.58 3.37
C CYS A 115 -19.17 -5.93 2.13
N PRO A 116 -18.03 -5.28 1.92
CA PRO A 116 -17.04 -5.69 0.94
C PRO A 116 -16.64 -7.14 1.11
N LYS A 117 -16.58 -7.87 0.00
CA LYS A 117 -16.25 -9.30 -0.06
C LYS A 117 -14.99 -9.50 -0.88
N ILE A 118 -14.04 -10.24 -0.32
CA ILE A 118 -12.74 -10.51 -0.91
C ILE A 118 -12.59 -12.02 -1.04
N ILE A 119 -12.18 -12.47 -2.21
CA ILE A 119 -11.99 -13.90 -2.53
C ILE A 119 -10.53 -14.13 -2.86
N ALA A 120 -9.85 -14.99 -2.12
CA ALA A 120 -8.46 -15.38 -2.35
C ALA A 120 -8.39 -16.83 -2.86
N PRO A 121 -8.39 -17.08 -4.19
CA PRO A 121 -8.35 -18.41 -4.75
C PRO A 121 -7.11 -19.19 -4.31
N ALA A 122 -7.29 -20.49 -4.02
CA ALA A 122 -6.20 -21.41 -3.69
C ALA A 122 -6.54 -22.82 -4.21
N MET A 123 -5.85 -23.24 -5.26
CA MET A 123 -6.07 -24.53 -5.90
C MET A 123 -4.90 -24.91 -6.80
N ASN A 124 -4.90 -26.14 -7.32
CA ASN A 124 -3.95 -26.57 -8.37
C ASN A 124 -4.04 -25.67 -9.61
N THR A 125 -2.93 -25.46 -10.31
CA THR A 125 -2.83 -24.60 -11.49
C THR A 125 -3.84 -24.98 -12.60
N ARG A 126 -4.04 -26.26 -12.87
CA ARG A 126 -4.99 -26.71 -13.90
C ARG A 126 -6.44 -26.41 -13.50
N MET A 127 -6.76 -26.52 -12.20
CA MET A 127 -8.07 -26.12 -11.70
C MET A 127 -8.26 -24.61 -11.81
N TYR A 128 -7.25 -23.82 -11.46
CA TYR A 128 -7.29 -22.37 -11.57
C TYR A 128 -7.49 -21.91 -13.01
N GLN A 129 -6.75 -22.51 -13.96
CA GLN A 129 -6.84 -22.18 -15.38
C GLN A 129 -8.08 -22.76 -16.08
N ASN A 130 -8.86 -23.60 -15.38
CA ASN A 130 -10.07 -24.18 -15.96
C ASN A 130 -11.08 -23.06 -16.32
N PRO A 131 -11.61 -23.04 -17.58
CA PRO A 131 -12.55 -22.01 -18.03
C PRO A 131 -13.77 -21.84 -17.11
N VAL A 132 -14.28 -22.91 -16.50
CA VAL A 132 -15.42 -22.85 -15.58
C VAL A 132 -15.04 -22.04 -14.32
N VAL A 133 -13.86 -22.29 -13.75
CA VAL A 133 -13.38 -21.57 -12.57
C VAL A 133 -13.10 -20.10 -12.92
N GLN A 134 -12.47 -19.84 -14.06
CA GLN A 134 -12.22 -18.48 -14.54
C GLN A 134 -13.51 -17.70 -14.77
N ASN A 135 -14.55 -18.34 -15.33
CA ASN A 135 -15.85 -17.72 -15.54
C ASN A 135 -16.55 -17.43 -14.20
N ASN A 136 -16.48 -18.34 -13.22
CA ASN A 136 -17.04 -18.12 -11.89
C ASN A 136 -16.36 -16.94 -11.19
N MET A 137 -15.05 -16.81 -11.29
CA MET A 137 -14.32 -15.65 -10.72
C MET A 137 -14.72 -14.33 -11.39
N LYS A 138 -14.87 -14.30 -12.72
CA LYS A 138 -15.37 -13.12 -13.46
C LYS A 138 -16.80 -12.78 -13.03
N LEU A 139 -17.64 -13.77 -12.79
CA LEU A 139 -19.00 -13.57 -12.31
C LEU A 139 -19.01 -12.94 -10.91
N LEU A 140 -18.17 -13.42 -9.98
CA LEU A 140 -18.00 -12.80 -8.67
C LEU A 140 -17.54 -11.34 -8.75
N GLN A 141 -16.58 -11.07 -9.65
CA GLN A 141 -16.13 -9.69 -9.91
C GLN A 141 -17.27 -8.79 -10.45
N SER A 142 -18.13 -9.32 -11.33
CA SER A 142 -19.30 -8.57 -11.85
C SER A 142 -20.34 -8.27 -10.76
N TYR A 143 -20.34 -9.02 -9.66
CA TYR A 143 -21.15 -8.77 -8.47
C TYR A 143 -20.48 -7.83 -7.45
N GLY A 144 -19.32 -7.24 -7.82
CA GLY A 144 -18.59 -6.29 -6.97
C GLY A 144 -17.69 -6.93 -5.92
N MET A 145 -17.43 -8.25 -6.00
CA MET A 145 -16.46 -8.91 -5.13
C MET A 145 -15.04 -8.70 -5.64
N GLU A 146 -14.09 -8.44 -4.76
CA GLU A 146 -12.68 -8.35 -5.11
C GLU A 146 -12.07 -9.76 -5.14
N VAL A 147 -11.65 -10.22 -6.33
CA VAL A 147 -10.97 -11.51 -6.51
C VAL A 147 -9.48 -11.27 -6.63
N ILE A 148 -8.74 -11.72 -5.61
CA ILE A 148 -7.28 -11.57 -5.57
C ILE A 148 -6.62 -12.56 -6.53
N SER A 149 -5.71 -12.08 -7.37
CA SER A 149 -4.90 -12.97 -8.20
C SER A 149 -4.01 -13.86 -7.32
N PRO A 150 -4.02 -15.18 -7.53
CA PRO A 150 -3.13 -16.06 -6.80
C PRO A 150 -1.66 -15.80 -7.16
N ALA A 151 -0.78 -16.10 -6.21
CA ALA A 151 0.65 -16.05 -6.45
C ALA A 151 1.11 -17.20 -7.35
N THR A 152 2.19 -16.98 -8.07
CA THR A 152 2.91 -18.02 -8.82
C THR A 152 3.99 -18.63 -7.94
N GLY A 153 4.15 -19.94 -7.99
CA GLY A 153 5.19 -20.61 -7.23
C GLY A 153 4.99 -22.12 -7.12
N TYR A 154 5.80 -22.75 -6.25
CA TYR A 154 5.70 -24.17 -5.98
C TYR A 154 4.43 -24.48 -5.17
N LEU A 155 3.65 -25.41 -5.65
CA LEU A 155 2.39 -25.87 -5.07
C LEU A 155 2.58 -27.17 -4.29
N ALA A 156 1.69 -27.46 -3.34
CA ALA A 156 1.76 -28.67 -2.52
C ALA A 156 1.64 -29.99 -3.33
N CYS A 157 1.13 -29.93 -4.55
CA CYS A 157 1.08 -31.09 -5.46
C CYS A 157 2.39 -31.36 -6.21
N GLY A 158 3.44 -30.55 -5.98
CA GLY A 158 4.73 -30.68 -6.68
C GLY A 158 4.84 -29.88 -7.98
N ASP A 159 3.75 -29.25 -8.45
CA ASP A 159 3.75 -28.43 -9.66
C ASP A 159 4.23 -27.01 -9.33
N THR A 160 4.76 -26.31 -10.33
CA THR A 160 5.03 -24.85 -10.27
C THR A 160 4.07 -24.13 -11.21
N GLY A 161 3.38 -23.11 -10.69
CA GLY A 161 2.44 -22.33 -11.49
C GLY A 161 1.57 -21.41 -10.66
N GLU A 162 0.53 -20.86 -11.29
CA GLU A 162 -0.49 -20.03 -10.66
C GLU A 162 -1.44 -20.89 -9.83
N GLY A 163 -1.98 -20.34 -8.74
CA GLY A 163 -2.94 -21.04 -7.89
C GLY A 163 -2.58 -21.04 -6.41
N LYS A 164 -1.38 -20.55 -6.06
CA LYS A 164 -0.93 -20.41 -4.69
C LYS A 164 -1.63 -19.22 -4.02
N MET A 165 -2.27 -19.46 -2.86
CA MET A 165 -2.83 -18.37 -2.06
C MET A 165 -1.74 -17.34 -1.73
N PRO A 166 -2.02 -16.03 -1.85
CA PRO A 166 -1.10 -14.98 -1.41
C PRO A 166 -0.69 -15.12 0.05
N GLU A 167 0.43 -14.50 0.42
CA GLU A 167 0.88 -14.52 1.80
C GLU A 167 -0.04 -13.68 2.70
N PRO A 168 -0.12 -13.99 4.01
CA PRO A 168 -1.02 -13.33 4.96
C PRO A 168 -0.89 -11.81 4.99
N GLU A 169 0.32 -11.30 4.78
CA GLU A 169 0.60 -9.86 4.73
C GLU A 169 -0.14 -9.17 3.59
N LEU A 170 -0.18 -9.79 2.42
CA LEU A 170 -0.90 -9.25 1.27
C LEU A 170 -2.43 -9.34 1.48
N LEU A 171 -2.92 -10.41 2.09
CA LEU A 171 -4.35 -10.54 2.44
C LEU A 171 -4.77 -9.45 3.44
N LEU A 172 -3.92 -9.13 4.41
CA LEU A 172 -4.13 -8.03 5.35
C LEU A 172 -4.24 -6.67 4.62
N GLU A 173 -3.36 -6.43 3.62
CA GLU A 173 -3.42 -5.22 2.80
C GLU A 173 -4.77 -5.08 2.07
N TYR A 174 -5.31 -6.16 1.51
CA TYR A 174 -6.62 -6.16 0.87
C TYR A 174 -7.76 -5.87 1.86
N ILE A 175 -7.71 -6.42 3.09
CA ILE A 175 -8.67 -6.13 4.15
C ILE A 175 -8.61 -4.64 4.52
N ILE A 176 -7.43 -4.09 4.74
CA ILE A 176 -7.24 -2.68 5.07
C ILE A 176 -7.79 -1.80 3.95
N LYS A 177 -7.46 -2.11 2.69
CA LYS A 177 -7.94 -1.40 1.51
C LYS A 177 -9.48 -1.38 1.42
N ALA A 178 -10.12 -2.52 1.67
CA ALA A 178 -11.57 -2.64 1.61
C ALA A 178 -12.30 -1.82 2.70
N LEU A 179 -11.61 -1.53 3.81
CA LEU A 179 -12.14 -0.77 4.95
C LEU A 179 -11.82 0.73 4.87
N ARG A 180 -10.98 1.15 3.93
CA ARG A 180 -10.63 2.55 3.71
C ARG A 180 -11.68 3.28 2.87
N PRO A 181 -11.92 4.58 3.13
CA PRO A 181 -12.71 5.40 2.22
C PRO A 181 -12.04 5.43 0.83
N ARG A 182 -12.84 5.50 -0.22
CA ARG A 182 -12.35 5.62 -1.61
C ARG A 182 -12.46 7.06 -2.11
N ASP A 183 -12.08 8.00 -1.29
CA ASP A 183 -12.21 9.44 -1.52
C ASP A 183 -11.17 10.03 -2.50
N MET A 184 -10.21 9.21 -2.94
CA MET A 184 -9.27 9.53 -4.01
C MET A 184 -9.55 8.76 -5.32
N GLU A 185 -10.72 8.13 -5.45
CA GLU A 185 -11.08 7.41 -6.67
C GLU A 185 -11.11 8.35 -7.89
N GLY A 186 -10.51 7.91 -9.00
CA GLY A 186 -10.38 8.70 -10.22
C GLY A 186 -9.23 9.71 -10.22
N LEU A 187 -8.55 9.94 -9.09
CA LEU A 187 -7.39 10.83 -9.02
C LEU A 187 -6.11 10.12 -9.46
N ARG A 188 -5.28 10.83 -10.21
CA ARG A 188 -3.95 10.38 -10.62
C ARG A 188 -2.89 11.09 -9.76
N LEU A 189 -2.06 10.32 -9.08
CA LEU A 189 -1.08 10.84 -8.14
C LEU A 189 0.31 10.31 -8.47
N LEU A 190 1.28 11.22 -8.63
CA LEU A 190 2.70 10.89 -8.78
C LEU A 190 3.43 11.21 -7.48
N VAL A 191 4.16 10.21 -6.97
CA VAL A 191 5.05 10.38 -5.81
C VAL A 191 6.48 10.09 -6.21
N THR A 192 7.44 10.92 -5.78
CA THR A 192 8.85 10.57 -5.86
C THR A 192 9.37 10.08 -4.52
N ALA A 193 10.24 9.07 -4.50
CA ALA A 193 10.78 8.48 -3.27
C ALA A 193 12.25 8.08 -3.39
N GLY A 194 12.87 7.79 -2.25
CA GLY A 194 14.24 7.30 -2.18
C GLY A 194 15.29 8.36 -2.50
N PRO A 195 16.57 7.99 -2.44
CA PRO A 195 17.69 8.84 -2.82
C PRO A 195 18.03 8.68 -4.30
N THR A 196 18.59 9.72 -4.91
CA THR A 196 19.34 9.57 -6.16
C THR A 196 20.80 9.20 -5.87
N MET A 197 21.45 8.59 -6.83
CA MET A 197 22.85 8.18 -6.77
C MET A 197 23.58 8.78 -7.97
N GLU A 198 24.51 9.68 -7.70
CA GLU A 198 25.27 10.38 -8.73
C GLU A 198 26.64 9.70 -8.90
N LYS A 199 26.81 9.01 -10.03
CA LYS A 199 27.99 8.20 -10.35
C LYS A 199 29.28 9.04 -10.33
N ILE A 200 30.30 8.54 -9.65
CA ILE A 200 31.69 9.02 -9.73
C ILE A 200 32.47 8.13 -10.71
N ASP A 201 32.36 6.81 -10.48
CA ASP A 201 32.91 5.76 -11.31
C ASP A 201 32.00 4.50 -11.22
N PRO A 202 32.30 3.36 -11.87
CA PRO A 202 31.44 2.16 -11.80
C PRO A 202 31.23 1.58 -10.39
N VAL A 203 32.02 2.01 -9.40
CA VAL A 203 32.02 1.47 -8.05
C VAL A 203 31.48 2.47 -7.02
N ARG A 204 31.71 3.77 -7.22
CA ARG A 204 31.44 4.82 -6.22
C ARG A 204 30.44 5.85 -6.76
N TYR A 205 29.62 6.36 -5.85
CA TYR A 205 28.60 7.38 -6.11
C TYR A 205 28.43 8.32 -4.90
N ILE A 206 27.86 9.49 -5.14
CA ILE A 206 27.35 10.40 -4.12
C ILE A 206 25.87 10.16 -3.98
N SER A 207 25.35 10.13 -2.74
CA SER A 207 23.94 9.91 -2.47
C SER A 207 23.52 10.55 -1.15
N ASN A 208 22.22 10.49 -0.87
CA ASN A 208 21.60 10.96 0.37
C ASN A 208 21.23 9.77 1.29
N HIS A 209 21.05 10.03 2.58
CA HIS A 209 20.67 9.02 3.59
C HIS A 209 19.18 8.60 3.53
N SER A 210 18.43 9.04 2.52
CA SER A 210 17.01 8.71 2.41
C SER A 210 16.78 7.21 2.23
N THR A 211 15.83 6.67 2.97
CA THR A 211 15.40 5.27 2.86
C THR A 211 14.18 5.08 1.97
N GLY A 212 13.53 6.17 1.54
CA GLY A 212 12.31 6.15 0.74
C GLY A 212 11.02 5.90 1.53
N LYS A 213 11.09 5.55 2.81
CA LYS A 213 9.92 5.16 3.64
C LYS A 213 8.73 6.14 3.54
N MET A 214 8.98 7.46 3.57
CA MET A 214 7.89 8.45 3.53
C MET A 214 7.16 8.44 2.18
N GLY A 215 7.88 8.47 1.06
CA GLY A 215 7.27 8.42 -0.28
C GLY A 215 6.50 7.12 -0.52
N TYR A 216 7.03 5.98 -0.04
CA TYR A 216 6.33 4.69 -0.11
C TYR A 216 5.06 4.69 0.76
N ALA A 217 5.09 5.27 1.96
CA ALA A 217 3.91 5.40 2.82
C ALA A 217 2.82 6.25 2.15
N ILE A 218 3.20 7.36 1.50
CA ILE A 218 2.26 8.22 0.75
C ILE A 218 1.67 7.46 -0.45
N ALA A 219 2.50 6.79 -1.24
CA ALA A 219 2.04 6.02 -2.39
C ALA A 219 1.06 4.91 -1.97
N ARG A 220 1.38 4.18 -0.88
CA ARG A 220 0.51 3.16 -0.30
C ARG A 220 -0.80 3.76 0.21
N ALA A 221 -0.77 4.85 0.97
CA ALA A 221 -1.97 5.48 1.51
C ALA A 221 -2.91 5.98 0.40
N ALA A 222 -2.38 6.61 -0.64
CA ALA A 222 -3.16 7.09 -1.78
C ALA A 222 -3.80 5.93 -2.56
N MET A 223 -3.06 4.86 -2.83
CA MET A 223 -3.59 3.65 -3.48
C MET A 223 -4.69 3.01 -2.66
N MET A 224 -4.52 2.91 -1.33
CA MET A 224 -5.54 2.39 -0.41
C MET A 224 -6.83 3.22 -0.43
N ARG A 225 -6.76 4.51 -0.76
CA ARG A 225 -7.88 5.45 -0.90
C ARG A 225 -8.45 5.51 -2.33
N GLY A 226 -7.97 4.68 -3.24
CA GLY A 226 -8.51 4.52 -4.60
C GLY A 226 -7.82 5.35 -5.68
N ALA A 227 -6.74 6.08 -5.40
CA ALA A 227 -5.99 6.80 -6.40
C ALA A 227 -5.24 5.87 -7.37
N VAL A 228 -5.08 6.31 -8.61
CA VAL A 228 -4.13 5.72 -9.57
C VAL A 228 -2.75 6.33 -9.27
N VAL A 229 -1.84 5.51 -8.75
CA VAL A 229 -0.56 5.99 -8.22
C VAL A 229 0.61 5.56 -9.10
N THR A 230 1.48 6.52 -9.45
CA THR A 230 2.79 6.28 -10.05
C THR A 230 3.88 6.67 -9.04
N LEU A 231 4.72 5.73 -8.67
CA LEU A 231 5.86 5.90 -7.76
C LEU A 231 7.16 5.93 -8.56
N VAL A 232 7.82 7.09 -8.62
CA VAL A 232 9.17 7.23 -9.20
C VAL A 232 10.19 7.15 -8.07
N THR A 233 11.00 6.09 -8.03
CA THR A 233 11.83 5.82 -6.86
C THR A 233 13.29 5.53 -7.21
N GLY A 234 14.19 6.14 -6.43
CA GLY A 234 15.57 5.70 -6.36
C GLY A 234 15.68 4.32 -5.69
N LYS A 235 16.88 3.77 -5.68
CA LYS A 235 17.13 2.43 -5.10
C LYS A 235 16.84 2.42 -3.60
N THR A 236 15.92 1.55 -3.18
CA THR A 236 15.58 1.30 -1.78
C THR A 236 15.50 -0.21 -1.52
N ASN A 237 15.41 -0.60 -0.25
CA ASN A 237 15.15 -1.99 0.16
C ASN A 237 13.66 -2.25 0.42
N LEU A 238 12.79 -1.30 0.07
CA LEU A 238 11.35 -1.41 0.28
C LEU A 238 10.70 -2.15 -0.88
N MET A 239 9.72 -2.98 -0.57
CA MET A 239 8.86 -3.58 -1.59
C MET A 239 7.88 -2.53 -2.13
N PRO A 240 7.69 -2.46 -3.44
CA PRO A 240 6.68 -1.58 -4.02
C PRO A 240 5.29 -1.86 -3.43
N PRO A 241 4.49 -0.82 -3.13
CA PRO A 241 3.12 -1.03 -2.66
C PRO A 241 2.27 -1.74 -3.71
N MET A 242 1.33 -2.54 -3.26
CA MET A 242 0.39 -3.28 -4.11
C MET A 242 -0.35 -2.33 -5.08
N GLY A 243 -0.45 -2.69 -6.36
CA GLY A 243 -1.23 -1.93 -7.34
C GLY A 243 -0.68 -0.55 -7.71
N VAL A 244 0.55 -0.22 -7.30
CA VAL A 244 1.24 1.02 -7.64
C VAL A 244 2.19 0.80 -8.82
N GLU A 245 2.05 1.59 -9.89
CA GLU A 245 3.05 1.63 -10.96
C GLU A 245 4.36 2.16 -10.40
N THR A 246 5.43 1.36 -10.45
CA THR A 246 6.72 1.74 -9.89
C THR A 246 7.78 1.87 -10.96
N ILE A 247 8.41 3.05 -11.02
CA ILE A 247 9.47 3.39 -11.98
C ILE A 247 10.77 3.56 -11.20
N GLY A 248 11.69 2.61 -11.38
CA GLY A 248 13.02 2.67 -10.79
C GLY A 248 13.93 3.64 -11.54
N ILE A 249 14.63 4.50 -10.80
CA ILE A 249 15.62 5.44 -11.34
C ILE A 249 16.95 5.31 -10.58
N THR A 250 17.98 5.87 -11.14
CA THR A 250 19.31 5.92 -10.50
C THR A 250 19.73 7.34 -10.16
N SER A 251 19.78 8.24 -11.13
CA SER A 251 20.29 9.60 -10.99
C SER A 251 19.19 10.66 -10.86
N ALA A 252 19.58 11.87 -10.49
CA ALA A 252 18.69 13.04 -10.51
C ALA A 252 18.17 13.32 -11.94
N ALA A 253 19.00 13.10 -12.96
CA ALA A 253 18.60 13.25 -14.36
C ALA A 253 17.52 12.24 -14.77
N ASP A 254 17.66 10.95 -14.38
CA ASP A 254 16.65 9.93 -14.66
C ASP A 254 15.32 10.27 -13.96
N MET A 255 15.39 10.75 -12.70
CA MET A 255 14.18 11.18 -11.97
C MET A 255 13.53 12.38 -12.64
N ALA A 256 14.32 13.37 -13.10
CA ALA A 256 13.80 14.53 -13.81
C ALA A 256 13.06 14.12 -15.08
N GLN A 257 13.64 13.23 -15.87
CA GLN A 257 13.01 12.72 -17.10
C GLN A 257 11.71 11.98 -16.78
N ALA A 258 11.75 11.01 -15.87
CA ALA A 258 10.58 10.18 -15.52
C ALA A 258 9.40 11.02 -14.99
N VAL A 259 9.70 12.05 -14.20
CA VAL A 259 8.67 12.97 -13.65
C VAL A 259 8.11 13.86 -14.74
N LYS A 260 8.95 14.47 -15.59
CA LYS A 260 8.51 15.38 -16.67
C LYS A 260 7.59 14.72 -17.67
N GLU A 261 7.92 13.48 -18.07
CA GLU A 261 7.12 12.70 -19.03
C GLU A 261 5.70 12.46 -18.53
N ARG A 262 5.49 12.42 -17.21
CA ARG A 262 4.22 12.03 -16.59
C ARG A 262 3.47 13.16 -15.90
N ALA A 263 4.17 14.24 -15.55
CA ALA A 263 3.60 15.35 -14.76
C ALA A 263 2.32 15.92 -15.35
N GLY A 264 2.24 15.99 -16.69
CA GLY A 264 1.09 16.56 -17.38
C GLY A 264 -0.22 15.80 -17.24
N GLU A 265 -0.19 14.55 -16.78
CA GLU A 265 -1.37 13.70 -16.61
C GLU A 265 -1.80 13.52 -15.15
N GLN A 266 -1.06 14.13 -14.22
CA GLN A 266 -1.33 13.96 -12.79
C GLN A 266 -2.19 15.08 -12.23
N ASP A 267 -3.12 14.71 -11.33
CA ASP A 267 -3.90 15.65 -10.53
C ASP A 267 -3.10 16.16 -9.33
N ILE A 268 -2.28 15.28 -8.75
CA ILE A 268 -1.48 15.54 -7.55
C ILE A 268 -0.04 15.07 -7.80
N ILE A 269 0.94 15.91 -7.49
CA ILE A 269 2.35 15.54 -7.53
C ILE A 269 2.97 15.80 -6.17
N ILE A 270 3.58 14.77 -5.56
CA ILE A 270 4.24 14.85 -4.25
C ILE A 270 5.71 14.50 -4.42
N LYS A 271 6.59 15.48 -4.27
CA LYS A 271 8.03 15.30 -4.40
C LYS A 271 8.67 15.03 -3.03
N ALA A 272 8.73 13.75 -2.64
CA ALA A 272 9.28 13.30 -1.35
C ALA A 272 10.69 12.64 -1.48
N ALA A 273 11.22 12.50 -2.68
CA ALA A 273 12.56 11.98 -2.92
C ALA A 273 13.65 12.93 -2.43
N ALA A 274 14.75 12.37 -1.93
CA ALA A 274 15.98 13.10 -1.65
C ALA A 274 16.87 13.12 -2.90
N VAL A 275 16.65 14.12 -3.75
CA VAL A 275 17.40 14.34 -4.97
C VAL A 275 18.68 15.08 -4.65
N ALA A 276 19.81 14.65 -5.21
CA ALA A 276 21.06 15.36 -5.06
C ALA A 276 21.01 16.71 -5.80
N ASP A 277 21.40 17.80 -5.14
CA ASP A 277 21.49 19.15 -5.74
C ASP A 277 22.74 19.31 -6.63
N TYR A 278 23.72 18.41 -6.45
CA TYR A 278 24.98 18.40 -7.18
C TYR A 278 25.33 17.00 -7.64
N ARG A 279 25.99 16.91 -8.81
CA ARG A 279 26.56 15.68 -9.34
C ARG A 279 28.01 15.89 -9.77
N PRO A 280 28.85 14.85 -9.87
CA PRO A 280 30.16 14.96 -10.49
C PRO A 280 30.04 15.48 -11.93
N LYS A 281 30.83 16.51 -12.25
CA LYS A 281 30.86 17.07 -13.58
C LYS A 281 31.43 16.05 -14.58
N ASP A 282 32.53 15.38 -14.17
CA ASP A 282 33.20 14.36 -14.94
C ASP A 282 33.05 13.02 -14.26
N THR A 283 32.62 12.00 -14.98
CA THR A 283 32.50 10.63 -14.51
C THR A 283 33.53 9.74 -15.18
N SER A 284 34.08 8.77 -14.46
CA SER A 284 35.01 7.80 -15.04
C SER A 284 34.26 6.52 -15.43
N ASP A 285 34.57 5.95 -16.60
CA ASP A 285 34.07 4.64 -17.03
C ASP A 285 34.85 3.47 -16.42
N GLU A 286 36.04 3.75 -15.84
CA GLU A 286 36.83 2.80 -15.10
C GLU A 286 36.94 3.19 -13.61
N LYS A 287 37.13 2.20 -12.74
CA LYS A 287 37.40 2.46 -11.33
C LYS A 287 38.61 3.33 -11.14
N ILE A 288 38.46 4.50 -10.55
CA ILE A 288 39.57 5.42 -10.24
C ILE A 288 40.53 4.72 -9.27
N LYS A 289 41.77 4.45 -9.69
CA LYS A 289 42.77 3.82 -8.85
C LYS A 289 43.33 4.82 -7.82
N LYS A 290 43.69 4.32 -6.64
CA LYS A 290 44.32 5.09 -5.58
C LYS A 290 45.68 5.62 -6.10
N LYS A 291 45.88 6.92 -5.98
CA LYS A 291 47.15 7.62 -6.25
C LYS A 291 47.72 8.14 -4.93
N GLU A 292 48.99 8.52 -4.90
CA GLU A 292 49.60 9.12 -3.69
C GLU A 292 49.09 10.53 -3.41
N SER A 293 48.44 11.18 -4.39
CA SER A 293 47.84 12.51 -4.27
C SER A 293 46.38 12.45 -3.84
N GLU A 294 45.86 13.56 -3.27
CA GLU A 294 44.46 13.76 -2.97
C GLU A 294 43.58 13.64 -4.21
N LEU A 295 42.36 13.13 -4.05
CA LEU A 295 41.35 13.08 -5.11
C LEU A 295 40.35 14.23 -4.90
N SER A 296 40.31 15.16 -5.86
CA SER A 296 39.31 16.22 -5.90
C SER A 296 38.27 15.90 -6.97
N ILE A 297 37.00 16.09 -6.64
CA ILE A 297 35.87 15.88 -7.53
C ILE A 297 35.15 17.22 -7.72
N THR A 298 35.14 17.70 -8.95
CA THR A 298 34.37 18.90 -9.30
C THR A 298 32.91 18.55 -9.43
N LEU A 299 32.06 19.31 -8.77
CA LEU A 299 30.61 19.12 -8.79
C LEU A 299 29.94 20.20 -9.63
N GLU A 300 28.90 19.84 -10.35
CA GLU A 300 27.97 20.75 -11.03
C GLU A 300 26.53 20.58 -10.49
N ARG A 301 25.70 21.60 -10.67
CA ARG A 301 24.30 21.57 -10.22
C ARG A 301 23.48 20.59 -11.07
N THR A 302 22.58 19.86 -10.39
CA THR A 302 21.55 19.07 -11.04
C THR A 302 20.35 19.95 -11.42
N GLU A 303 19.43 19.40 -12.19
CA GLU A 303 18.22 20.10 -12.58
C GLU A 303 17.24 20.23 -11.40
N ASP A 304 16.64 21.41 -11.24
CA ASP A 304 15.60 21.69 -10.25
C ASP A 304 14.23 21.16 -10.72
N ILE A 305 13.96 19.88 -10.45
CA ILE A 305 12.71 19.21 -10.83
C ILE A 305 11.49 19.94 -10.27
N LEU A 306 11.56 20.39 -9.00
CA LEU A 306 10.44 21.04 -8.33
C LEU A 306 10.16 22.43 -8.93
N GLY A 307 11.23 23.19 -9.27
CA GLY A 307 11.11 24.46 -10.00
C GLY A 307 10.51 24.28 -11.39
N PHE A 308 10.92 23.23 -12.12
CA PHE A 308 10.31 22.89 -13.40
C PHE A 308 8.82 22.59 -13.27
N LEU A 309 8.42 21.77 -12.30
CA LEU A 309 7.02 21.42 -12.07
C LEU A 309 6.16 22.65 -11.74
N GLY A 310 6.66 23.56 -10.89
CA GLY A 310 5.96 24.78 -10.53
C GLY A 310 5.78 25.75 -11.70
N ALA A 311 6.77 25.83 -12.60
CA ALA A 311 6.69 26.65 -13.80
C ALA A 311 5.71 26.10 -14.86
N HIS A 312 5.48 24.78 -14.87
CA HIS A 312 4.62 24.08 -15.84
C HIS A 312 3.32 23.53 -15.20
N LYS A 313 3.01 23.96 -13.97
CA LYS A 313 1.83 23.50 -13.23
C LYS A 313 0.54 23.81 -13.97
N LYS A 314 -0.32 22.81 -14.18
CA LYS A 314 -1.61 22.97 -14.82
C LYS A 314 -2.68 23.51 -13.84
N LYS A 315 -3.72 24.17 -14.36
CA LYS A 315 -4.89 24.58 -13.55
C LYS A 315 -5.53 23.33 -12.92
N GLY A 316 -5.78 23.38 -11.61
CA GLY A 316 -6.34 22.24 -10.84
C GLY A 316 -5.32 21.18 -10.40
N GLN A 317 -4.07 21.26 -10.84
CA GLN A 317 -3.01 20.37 -10.40
C GLN A 317 -2.46 20.82 -9.04
N PHE A 318 -2.34 19.90 -8.08
CA PHE A 318 -1.79 20.15 -6.74
C PHE A 318 -0.33 19.71 -6.66
N LEU A 319 0.56 20.62 -6.30
CA LEU A 319 1.99 20.36 -6.22
C LEU A 319 2.50 20.49 -4.78
N CYS A 320 2.98 19.39 -4.22
CA CYS A 320 3.54 19.30 -2.88
C CYS A 320 5.03 18.97 -2.91
N GLY A 321 5.86 19.74 -2.19
CA GLY A 321 7.27 19.49 -2.00
C GLY A 321 7.59 19.08 -0.57
N PHE A 322 8.70 18.36 -0.37
CA PHE A 322 9.30 18.12 0.94
C PHE A 322 10.51 19.01 1.12
N SER A 323 10.68 19.53 2.31
CA SER A 323 11.84 20.32 2.74
C SER A 323 12.41 19.74 4.01
N MET A 324 13.72 19.57 4.05
CA MET A 324 14.45 19.13 5.22
C MET A 324 15.53 20.16 5.50
N GLU A 325 15.38 20.87 6.62
CA GLU A 325 16.22 21.99 7.00
C GLU A 325 16.81 21.79 8.39
N THR A 326 17.99 22.28 8.60
CA THR A 326 18.67 22.26 9.90
C THR A 326 18.52 23.58 10.66
N GLU A 327 18.29 24.69 9.94
CA GLU A 327 18.15 26.05 10.48
C GLU A 327 17.06 26.82 9.72
N ASN A 328 16.36 27.72 10.41
CA ASN A 328 15.32 28.60 9.85
C ASN A 328 14.30 27.86 8.96
N MET A 329 13.89 26.65 9.41
CA MET A 329 13.07 25.71 8.65
C MET A 329 11.83 26.36 8.03
N LEU A 330 11.07 27.14 8.80
CA LEU A 330 9.82 27.75 8.33
C LEU A 330 10.06 28.84 7.28
N GLU A 331 11.07 29.70 7.48
CA GLU A 331 11.40 30.79 6.57
C GLU A 331 11.93 30.27 5.22
N ASN A 332 12.86 29.31 5.29
CA ASN A 332 13.41 28.66 4.09
C ASN A 332 12.33 27.92 3.32
N SER A 333 11.41 27.24 4.03
CA SER A 333 10.29 26.53 3.42
C SER A 333 9.28 27.48 2.77
N ARG A 334 8.98 28.63 3.37
CA ARG A 334 8.12 29.67 2.77
C ARG A 334 8.72 30.23 1.48
N THR A 335 10.01 30.56 1.51
CA THR A 335 10.72 31.03 0.33
C THR A 335 10.68 30.01 -0.81
N LYS A 336 10.84 28.71 -0.49
CA LYS A 336 10.72 27.62 -1.48
C LYS A 336 9.28 27.49 -2.02
N LEU A 337 8.26 27.60 -1.16
CA LEU A 337 6.86 27.53 -1.54
C LEU A 337 6.52 28.57 -2.61
N GLU A 338 6.87 29.83 -2.35
CA GLU A 338 6.60 30.94 -3.25
C GLU A 338 7.42 30.87 -4.53
N LYS A 339 8.75 30.73 -4.39
CA LYS A 339 9.68 30.70 -5.53
C LYS A 339 9.39 29.58 -6.53
N LYS A 340 8.90 28.46 -6.05
CA LYS A 340 8.62 27.25 -6.87
C LYS A 340 7.14 27.04 -7.16
N ASN A 341 6.27 28.01 -6.88
CA ASN A 341 4.83 27.96 -7.15
C ASN A 341 4.15 26.68 -6.63
N LEU A 342 4.44 26.30 -5.36
CA LEU A 342 3.90 25.12 -4.73
C LEU A 342 2.60 25.43 -4.01
N ASP A 343 1.72 24.45 -3.86
CA ASP A 343 0.51 24.54 -3.06
C ASP A 343 0.80 24.19 -1.59
N LEU A 344 1.77 23.28 -1.37
CA LEU A 344 2.14 22.79 -0.06
C LEU A 344 3.62 22.44 0.03
N ILE A 345 4.22 22.71 1.18
CA ILE A 345 5.51 22.14 1.60
C ILE A 345 5.31 21.37 2.90
N VAL A 346 5.86 20.17 2.93
CA VAL A 346 6.02 19.36 4.13
C VAL A 346 7.44 19.59 4.66
N ALA A 347 7.55 20.40 5.72
CA ALA A 347 8.81 20.72 6.35
C ALA A 347 9.12 19.73 7.48
N ASN A 348 10.33 19.18 7.47
CA ASN A 348 10.82 18.21 8.45
C ASN A 348 12.08 18.74 9.13
N SER A 349 12.13 18.67 10.47
CA SER A 349 13.29 19.06 11.29
C SER A 349 14.18 17.85 11.54
N LEU A 350 15.48 17.96 11.25
CA LEU A 350 16.47 16.94 11.61
C LEU A 350 16.88 16.98 13.10
N LYS A 351 16.53 18.05 13.81
CA LYS A 351 16.95 18.26 15.21
C LYS A 351 16.04 17.57 16.24
N GLU A 352 14.84 17.13 15.81
CA GLU A 352 13.87 16.52 16.72
C GLU A 352 14.06 15.00 16.79
N GLN A 353 14.14 14.48 18.02
CA GLN A 353 14.26 13.05 18.25
C GLN A 353 12.97 12.33 17.80
N GLY A 354 13.09 11.31 16.96
CA GLY A 354 11.95 10.62 16.35
C GLY A 354 11.57 11.12 14.95
N ALA A 355 12.22 12.20 14.46
CA ALA A 355 12.13 12.64 13.07
C ALA A 355 13.39 12.23 12.29
N GLY A 356 13.25 11.92 11.00
CA GLY A 356 14.40 11.65 10.15
C GLY A 356 14.25 10.50 9.14
N PHE A 357 15.32 10.19 8.42
CA PHE A 357 15.30 9.27 7.29
C PHE A 357 15.06 7.80 7.67
N GLY A 358 15.66 7.31 8.73
CA GLY A 358 15.69 5.88 9.08
C GLY A 358 14.54 5.42 10.00
N THR A 359 13.89 6.34 10.71
CA THR A 359 12.83 6.05 11.69
C THR A 359 11.50 5.68 11.02
N ASP A 360 10.61 5.02 11.75
CA ASP A 360 9.24 4.72 11.30
C ASP A 360 8.25 5.85 11.66
N THR A 361 8.68 6.81 12.50
CA THR A 361 7.94 8.00 12.88
C THR A 361 8.46 9.25 12.16
N ASN A 362 7.67 10.31 12.16
CA ASN A 362 8.06 11.63 11.70
C ASN A 362 7.34 12.74 12.47
N ILE A 363 7.95 13.93 12.48
CA ILE A 363 7.38 15.20 12.96
C ILE A 363 7.48 16.17 11.81
N VAL A 364 6.33 16.59 11.28
CA VAL A 364 6.29 17.46 10.11
C VAL A 364 5.39 18.66 10.32
N THR A 365 5.74 19.75 9.65
CA THR A 365 4.90 20.94 9.54
C THR A 365 4.40 21.06 8.10
N LEU A 366 3.09 21.10 7.92
CA LEU A 366 2.44 21.39 6.65
C LEU A 366 2.35 22.90 6.48
N LEU A 367 2.94 23.42 5.42
CA LEU A 367 3.05 24.84 5.16
C LEU A 367 2.46 25.18 3.79
N SER A 368 1.40 25.96 3.76
CA SER A 368 0.78 26.50 2.56
C SER A 368 0.86 28.02 2.53
N GLY A 369 0.40 28.65 1.46
CA GLY A 369 0.26 30.10 1.39
C GLY A 369 -0.76 30.70 2.37
N LYS A 370 -1.63 29.86 2.96
CA LYS A 370 -2.73 30.29 3.83
C LYS A 370 -2.47 30.00 5.30
N GLU A 371 -1.83 28.88 5.62
CA GLU A 371 -1.70 28.41 7.00
C GLU A 371 -0.43 27.57 7.22
N THR A 372 -0.14 27.36 8.48
CA THR A 372 0.96 26.49 8.96
C THR A 372 0.37 25.54 10.00
N LEU A 373 0.39 24.23 9.72
CA LEU A 373 -0.12 23.18 10.58
C LEU A 373 1.02 22.26 11.03
N GLN A 374 1.35 22.28 12.31
CA GLN A 374 2.32 21.37 12.90
C GLN A 374 1.62 20.07 13.32
N LEU A 375 2.09 18.93 12.82
CA LEU A 375 1.62 17.62 13.26
C LEU A 375 2.45 17.13 14.46
N PRO A 376 1.83 16.42 15.41
CA PRO A 376 2.58 15.76 16.48
C PRO A 376 3.48 14.67 15.92
N ILE A 377 4.24 14.00 16.79
CA ILE A 377 4.97 12.79 16.39
C ILE A 377 3.95 11.71 15.97
N LEU A 378 4.04 11.25 14.73
CA LEU A 378 3.17 10.25 14.13
C LEU A 378 4.00 9.21 13.39
N SER A 379 3.43 8.03 13.14
CA SER A 379 4.00 7.10 12.17
C SER A 379 4.00 7.71 10.77
N LYS A 380 4.91 7.27 9.91
CA LYS A 380 4.94 7.75 8.51
C LYS A 380 3.65 7.43 7.74
N GLU A 381 2.96 6.39 8.13
CA GLU A 381 1.65 6.02 7.58
C GLU A 381 0.57 7.04 8.01
N GLU A 382 0.54 7.42 9.28
CA GLU A 382 -0.38 8.45 9.77
C GLU A 382 -0.06 9.83 9.19
N VAL A 383 1.23 10.18 9.04
CA VAL A 383 1.64 11.41 8.35
C VAL A 383 1.15 11.41 6.90
N ALA A 384 1.26 10.28 6.21
CA ALA A 384 0.78 10.14 4.84
C ALA A 384 -0.74 10.36 4.75
N ASP A 385 -1.51 9.77 5.65
CA ASP A 385 -2.96 9.97 5.71
C ASP A 385 -3.32 11.44 5.95
N ARG A 386 -2.70 12.09 6.96
CA ARG A 386 -2.94 13.52 7.27
C ARG A 386 -2.56 14.44 6.12
N LEU A 387 -1.47 14.12 5.43
CA LEU A 387 -1.05 14.86 4.23
C LEU A 387 -2.10 14.76 3.12
N LEU A 388 -2.60 13.54 2.85
CA LEU A 388 -3.61 13.33 1.83
C LEU A 388 -4.96 13.97 2.19
N ASP A 389 -5.37 13.93 3.47
CA ASP A 389 -6.54 14.65 3.98
C ASP A 389 -6.39 16.15 3.69
N TYR A 390 -5.26 16.74 4.08
CA TYR A 390 -4.96 18.14 3.83
C TYR A 390 -5.03 18.49 2.33
N ILE A 391 -4.46 17.65 1.47
CA ILE A 391 -4.48 17.87 0.01
C ILE A 391 -5.92 17.85 -0.52
N LEU A 392 -6.75 16.89 -0.11
CA LEU A 392 -8.13 16.79 -0.56
C LEU A 392 -8.98 17.99 -0.13
N ASP A 393 -8.77 18.49 1.09
CA ASP A 393 -9.50 19.65 1.62
C ASP A 393 -9.12 20.97 0.93
N HIS A 394 -7.92 21.07 0.35
CA HIS A 394 -7.38 22.33 -0.20
C HIS A 394 -7.19 22.33 -1.71
N ARG A 395 -7.31 21.18 -2.38
CA ARG A 395 -7.26 21.14 -3.85
C ARG A 395 -8.54 21.71 -4.45
N THR A 396 -8.39 22.52 -5.48
CA THR A 396 -9.53 22.91 -6.32
C THR A 396 -9.80 21.82 -7.35
N ALA A 397 -11.01 21.30 -7.37
CA ALA A 397 -11.40 20.39 -8.45
C ALA A 397 -11.26 21.10 -9.81
N PRO A 398 -10.81 20.43 -10.88
CA PRO A 398 -10.92 20.98 -12.22
C PRO A 398 -12.41 21.22 -12.52
N GLU A 399 -12.71 22.42 -13.04
CA GLU A 399 -14.05 22.81 -13.52
C GLU A 399 -14.48 21.94 -14.70
#